data_dcfc442c57ac93f9a4b874f2ee8b2d95
#
_entry.id   dcfc442c57ac93f9a4b874f2ee8b2d95
#
_cell.length_a   1.000
_cell.length_b   1.000
_cell.length_c   1.000
_cell.angle_alpha   90.00
_cell.angle_beta   90.00
_cell.angle_gamma   90.00
#
_symmetry.space_group_name_H-M   'P 1'
#
loop_
_entity.id
_entity.type
_entity.pdbx_description
1 polymer ?
#
loop_
_entity_poly.entity_id
_entity_poly.type
_entity_poly.pdbx_seq_one_letter_code
_entity_poly.pdbx_strand_id
1 'polypeptide(L)'
;KVLSSEQRSRYDKAKKSDEPVMIVTPEEALENEKKKAKGTKTWVFQAENVRDFGFASSRKFIWDAQGVTFGNRTVMAMSYYPKEGNPLWEKYSTRVVAHTLKTYSHYTFPYPYPVAISVHANSIGMEYPMICFNGGRPESDGTYTARTKYGMISVIIHEVGHNYFPMIVNSDERQWTWMDE
;
A
#
# COMPACT_ATOMS: atom_id res chain seq x y z
N LYS A 1 3.81 -7.18 -20.29
CA LYS A 1 5.08 -6.94 -19.53
C LYS A 1 5.08 -5.50 -19.06
N VAL A 2 4.81 -5.29 -17.78
CA VAL A 2 4.66 -3.95 -17.19
C VAL A 2 5.99 -3.46 -16.60
N LEU A 3 6.67 -4.32 -15.85
CA LEU A 3 7.93 -3.99 -15.18
C LEU A 3 9.13 -4.14 -16.13
N SER A 4 10.12 -3.26 -15.99
CA SER A 4 11.45 -3.47 -16.56
C SER A 4 12.10 -4.72 -15.95
N SER A 5 13.18 -5.21 -16.57
CA SER A 5 13.96 -6.35 -16.03
C SER A 5 14.51 -6.03 -14.63
N GLU A 6 14.99 -4.82 -14.44
CA GLU A 6 15.54 -4.36 -13.16
C GLU A 6 14.45 -4.26 -12.07
N GLN A 7 13.31 -3.63 -12.37
CA GLN A 7 12.18 -3.58 -11.45
C GLN A 7 11.66 -4.97 -11.08
N ARG A 8 11.66 -5.90 -12.02
CA ARG A 8 11.29 -7.31 -11.75
C ARG A 8 12.27 -7.96 -10.80
N SER A 9 13.57 -7.78 -11.01
CA SER A 9 14.62 -8.29 -10.12
C SER A 9 14.46 -7.75 -8.70
N ARG A 10 14.22 -6.43 -8.57
CA ARG A 10 13.95 -5.80 -7.27
C ARG A 10 12.68 -6.35 -6.61
N TYR A 11 11.62 -6.55 -7.39
CA TYR A 11 10.38 -7.16 -6.90
C TYR A 11 10.57 -8.60 -6.41
N ASP A 12 11.33 -9.41 -7.16
CA ASP A 12 11.64 -10.79 -6.76
C ASP A 12 12.54 -10.85 -5.52
N LYS A 13 13.42 -9.85 -5.33
CA LYS A 13 14.16 -9.65 -4.08
C LYS A 13 13.22 -9.28 -2.93
N ALA A 14 12.28 -8.36 -3.15
CA ALA A 14 11.32 -7.92 -2.15
C ALA A 14 10.47 -9.08 -1.61
N LYS A 15 10.10 -10.05 -2.45
CA LYS A 15 9.35 -11.25 -2.03
C LYS A 15 10.05 -12.07 -0.94
N LYS A 16 11.36 -11.99 -0.88
CA LYS A 16 12.21 -12.77 0.04
C LYS A 16 12.77 -11.90 1.18
N SER A 17 12.42 -10.62 1.20
CA SER A 17 12.92 -9.65 2.17
C SER A 17 11.86 -9.39 3.23
N ASP A 18 12.26 -9.35 4.47
CA ASP A 18 11.49 -8.89 5.63
C ASP A 18 11.66 -7.38 5.91
N GLU A 19 12.39 -6.70 5.02
CA GLU A 19 12.58 -5.25 4.98
C GLU A 19 12.13 -4.70 3.62
N PRO A 20 11.59 -3.45 3.55
CA PRO A 20 11.20 -2.84 2.29
C PRO A 20 12.36 -2.74 1.29
N VAL A 21 12.08 -3.11 0.05
CA VAL A 21 12.98 -3.00 -1.10
C VAL A 21 12.36 -2.03 -2.10
N MET A 22 13.13 -1.01 -2.53
CA MET A 22 12.69 -0.08 -3.57
C MET A 22 12.53 -0.80 -4.90
N ILE A 23 11.34 -0.72 -5.48
CA ILE A 23 11.03 -1.22 -6.83
C ILE A 23 11.14 -0.10 -7.86
N VAL A 24 10.57 1.07 -7.55
CA VAL A 24 10.78 2.33 -8.26
C VAL A 24 11.42 3.31 -7.30
N THR A 25 12.65 3.73 -7.59
CA THR A 25 13.40 4.63 -6.71
C THR A 25 12.90 6.08 -6.81
N PRO A 26 13.25 6.95 -5.84
CA PRO A 26 12.94 8.38 -5.92
C PRO A 26 13.45 9.03 -7.21
N GLU A 27 14.66 8.66 -7.66
CA GLU A 27 15.28 9.18 -8.88
C GLU A 27 14.52 8.73 -10.13
N GLU A 28 14.14 7.45 -10.19
CA GLU A 28 13.31 6.92 -11.28
C GLU A 28 11.93 7.59 -11.33
N ALA A 29 11.32 7.85 -10.18
CA ALA A 29 10.05 8.56 -10.09
C ALA A 29 10.17 10.01 -10.60
N LEU A 30 11.23 10.73 -10.25
CA LEU A 30 11.52 12.08 -10.76
C LEU A 30 11.70 12.09 -12.28
N GLU A 31 12.38 11.12 -12.85
CA GLU A 31 12.54 11.00 -14.29
C GLU A 31 11.21 10.62 -14.99
N ASN A 32 10.40 9.77 -14.36
CA ASN A 32 9.09 9.40 -14.89
C ASN A 32 8.09 10.58 -14.87
N GLU A 33 8.17 11.45 -13.88
CA GLU A 33 7.34 12.66 -13.77
C GLU A 33 7.54 13.58 -14.98
N LYS A 34 8.76 13.72 -15.48
CA LYS A 34 9.13 14.57 -16.63
C LYS A 34 8.61 14.03 -17.97
N LYS A 35 8.38 12.73 -18.08
CA LYS A 35 8.01 12.07 -19.34
C LYS A 35 6.52 12.21 -19.61
N LYS A 36 6.16 12.50 -20.88
CA LYS A 36 4.77 12.43 -21.37
C LYS A 36 4.54 11.12 -22.08
N ALA A 37 3.35 10.54 -21.91
CA ALA A 37 2.98 9.36 -22.69
C ALA A 37 2.84 9.72 -24.17
N LYS A 38 3.34 8.83 -25.04
CA LYS A 38 3.21 8.94 -26.50
C LYS A 38 2.12 8.03 -27.07
N GLY A 39 1.10 7.72 -26.26
CA GLY A 39 0.01 6.82 -26.64
C GLY A 39 -0.71 6.27 -25.43
N THR A 40 -1.65 5.38 -25.68
CA THR A 40 -2.41 4.66 -24.67
C THR A 40 -1.74 3.35 -24.28
N LYS A 41 -1.96 2.92 -23.05
CA LYS A 41 -1.57 1.59 -22.56
C LYS A 41 -2.81 0.94 -21.94
N THR A 42 -3.04 -0.31 -22.27
CA THR A 42 -4.07 -1.11 -21.64
C THR A 42 -3.49 -1.83 -20.44
N TRP A 43 -4.13 -1.67 -19.28
CA TRP A 43 -3.84 -2.39 -18.06
C TRP A 43 -4.98 -3.37 -17.80
N VAL A 44 -4.63 -4.60 -17.49
CA VAL A 44 -5.60 -5.63 -17.14
C VAL A 44 -5.32 -6.04 -15.71
N PHE A 45 -6.33 -5.90 -14.86
CA PHE A 45 -6.31 -6.32 -13.46
C PHE A 45 -7.32 -7.45 -13.30
N GLN A 46 -7.00 -8.39 -12.44
CA GLN A 46 -7.90 -9.47 -12.05
C GLN A 46 -7.84 -9.63 -10.54
N ALA A 47 -9.00 -9.73 -9.93
CA ALA A 47 -9.14 -10.02 -8.50
C ALA A 47 -10.29 -11.01 -8.32
N GLU A 48 -10.14 -11.91 -7.35
CA GLU A 48 -11.12 -12.94 -7.04
C GLU A 48 -11.63 -12.77 -5.60
N ASN A 49 -12.91 -13.06 -5.39
CA ASN A 49 -13.56 -12.97 -4.07
C ASN A 49 -13.46 -11.58 -3.44
N VAL A 50 -13.67 -10.54 -4.24
CA VAL A 50 -13.67 -9.15 -3.79
C VAL A 50 -15.05 -8.53 -3.91
N ARG A 51 -15.42 -7.69 -2.94
CA ARG A 51 -16.71 -6.98 -2.94
C ARG A 51 -16.66 -5.67 -3.73
N ASP A 52 -15.48 -5.14 -3.97
CA ASP A 52 -15.27 -3.86 -4.64
C ASP A 52 -13.89 -3.85 -5.32
N PHE A 53 -13.60 -2.78 -6.06
CA PHE A 53 -12.38 -2.67 -6.83
C PHE A 53 -11.89 -1.22 -6.88
N GLY A 54 -10.63 -1.00 -6.47
CA GLY A 54 -9.93 0.27 -6.55
C GLY A 54 -8.63 0.15 -7.33
N PHE A 55 -8.17 1.27 -7.91
CA PHE A 55 -6.84 1.34 -8.50
C PHE A 55 -6.24 2.74 -8.35
N ALA A 56 -4.92 2.83 -8.40
CA ALA A 56 -4.19 4.09 -8.41
C ALA A 56 -3.19 4.13 -9.55
N SER A 57 -2.97 5.31 -10.12
CA SER A 57 -1.99 5.52 -11.19
C SER A 57 -1.36 6.88 -11.09
N SER A 58 -0.03 6.93 -11.08
CA SER A 58 0.73 8.17 -11.13
C SER A 58 2.14 7.91 -11.68
N ARG A 59 2.68 8.88 -12.41
CA ARG A 59 4.10 8.88 -12.81
C ARG A 59 5.03 9.32 -11.67
N LYS A 60 4.47 9.91 -10.62
CA LYS A 60 5.22 10.42 -9.47
C LYS A 60 5.49 9.36 -8.41
N PHE A 61 4.90 8.17 -8.53
CA PHE A 61 5.01 7.17 -7.50
C PHE A 61 6.42 6.58 -7.39
N ILE A 62 7.00 6.76 -6.22
CA ILE A 62 7.99 5.88 -5.64
C ILE A 62 7.24 4.62 -5.22
N TRP A 63 7.87 3.48 -5.33
CA TRP A 63 7.25 2.21 -4.96
C TRP A 63 8.26 1.34 -4.24
N ASP A 64 7.91 0.95 -3.03
CA ASP A 64 8.63 -0.06 -2.28
C ASP A 64 7.72 -1.24 -1.88
N ALA A 65 8.32 -2.36 -1.56
CA ALA A 65 7.61 -3.59 -1.23
C ALA A 65 8.44 -4.50 -0.31
N GLN A 66 7.75 -5.34 0.48
CA GLN A 66 8.37 -6.45 1.20
C GLN A 66 7.43 -7.66 1.26
N GLY A 67 8.01 -8.85 1.39
CA GLY A 67 7.26 -10.08 1.56
C GLY A 67 6.81 -10.27 3.02
N VAL A 68 5.58 -10.79 3.18
CA VAL A 68 5.06 -11.29 4.46
C VAL A 68 4.64 -12.73 4.26
N THR A 69 5.30 -13.66 4.93
CA THR A 69 5.08 -15.09 4.72
C THR A 69 4.07 -15.65 5.73
N PHE A 70 3.07 -16.36 5.22
CA PHE A 70 2.09 -17.12 5.96
C PHE A 70 2.12 -18.58 5.49
N GLY A 71 2.76 -19.47 6.25
CA GLY A 71 2.98 -20.84 5.84
C GLY A 71 3.79 -20.94 4.54
N ASN A 72 3.20 -21.47 3.48
CA ASN A 72 3.83 -21.61 2.17
C ASN A 72 3.51 -20.47 1.19
N ARG A 73 2.82 -19.43 1.63
CA ARG A 73 2.38 -18.31 0.80
C ARG A 73 3.03 -17.00 1.24
N THR A 74 3.47 -16.20 0.27
CA THR A 74 3.98 -14.85 0.50
C THR A 74 2.97 -13.82 0.00
N VAL A 75 2.59 -12.90 0.88
CA VAL A 75 1.80 -11.70 0.58
C VAL A 75 2.75 -10.53 0.38
N MET A 76 2.52 -9.71 -0.63
CA MET A 76 3.33 -8.52 -0.86
C MET A 76 2.71 -7.30 -0.16
N ALA A 77 3.37 -6.80 0.87
CA ALA A 77 3.11 -5.50 1.45
C ALA A 77 3.80 -4.43 0.61
N MET A 78 3.05 -3.41 0.17
CA MET A 78 3.55 -2.42 -0.77
C MET A 78 3.10 -1.00 -0.40
N SER A 79 3.87 -0.02 -0.81
CA SER A 79 3.47 1.39 -0.74
C SER A 79 3.81 2.14 -2.01
N TYR A 80 2.88 3.02 -2.42
CA TYR A 80 3.03 3.94 -3.54
C TYR A 80 2.83 5.36 -3.04
N TYR A 81 3.83 6.20 -3.22
CA TYR A 81 3.81 7.56 -2.70
C TYR A 81 4.67 8.51 -3.54
N PRO A 82 4.30 9.80 -3.65
CA PRO A 82 5.13 10.79 -4.33
C PRO A 82 6.29 11.23 -3.42
N LYS A 83 7.27 11.91 -4.01
CA LYS A 83 8.44 12.45 -3.28
C LYS A 83 8.05 13.33 -2.09
N GLU A 84 6.91 14.00 -2.16
CA GLU A 84 6.37 14.85 -1.08
C GLU A 84 5.93 14.03 0.15
N GLY A 85 5.83 12.72 0.04
CA GLY A 85 5.61 11.82 1.17
C GLY A 85 6.88 11.50 1.96
N ASN A 86 8.07 11.72 1.36
CA ASN A 86 9.36 11.41 2.00
C ASN A 86 9.81 12.51 2.98
N PRO A 87 10.53 12.11 4.04
CA PRO A 87 11.04 10.77 4.35
C PRO A 87 10.05 9.88 5.13
N LEU A 88 8.85 10.37 5.43
CA LEU A 88 7.89 9.72 6.32
C LEU A 88 7.41 8.36 5.75
N TRP A 89 6.99 8.36 4.48
CA TRP A 89 6.45 7.17 3.81
C TRP A 89 7.48 6.07 3.63
N GLU A 90 8.66 6.41 3.15
CA GLU A 90 9.77 5.46 2.98
C GLU A 90 10.17 4.77 4.29
N LYS A 91 10.18 5.54 5.39
CA LYS A 91 10.55 5.00 6.70
C LYS A 91 9.51 4.07 7.30
N TYR A 92 8.22 4.29 7.03
CA TYR A 92 7.18 3.65 7.85
C TYR A 92 6.13 2.89 7.05
N SER A 93 5.65 3.38 5.88
CA SER A 93 4.41 2.91 5.29
C SER A 93 4.40 1.40 5.04
N THR A 94 5.30 0.87 4.25
CA THR A 94 5.34 -0.59 3.93
C THR A 94 5.61 -1.45 5.16
N ARG A 95 6.43 -0.96 6.11
CA ARG A 95 6.65 -1.67 7.39
C ARG A 95 5.37 -1.76 8.20
N VAL A 96 4.57 -0.71 8.22
CA VAL A 96 3.28 -0.67 8.92
C VAL A 96 2.29 -1.61 8.24
N VAL A 97 2.19 -1.62 6.91
CA VAL A 97 1.37 -2.60 6.18
C VAL A 97 1.78 -4.02 6.57
N ALA A 98 3.06 -4.36 6.49
CA ALA A 98 3.56 -5.68 6.83
C ALA A 98 3.30 -6.07 8.30
N HIS A 99 3.48 -5.12 9.23
CA HIS A 99 3.18 -5.32 10.63
C HIS A 99 1.69 -5.58 10.87
N THR A 100 0.83 -4.79 10.22
CA THR A 100 -0.62 -4.94 10.32
C THR A 100 -1.07 -6.32 9.83
N LEU A 101 -0.57 -6.75 8.67
CA LEU A 101 -0.86 -8.10 8.16
C LEU A 101 -0.48 -9.20 9.14
N LYS A 102 0.71 -9.12 9.74
CA LYS A 102 1.18 -10.10 10.74
C LYS A 102 0.28 -10.09 11.98
N THR A 103 -0.04 -8.90 12.50
CA THR A 103 -0.82 -8.73 13.73
C THR A 103 -2.25 -9.20 13.55
N TYR A 104 -2.96 -8.72 12.53
CA TYR A 104 -4.34 -9.15 12.29
C TYR A 104 -4.43 -10.64 11.95
N SER A 105 -3.49 -11.17 11.15
CA SER A 105 -3.46 -12.62 10.86
C SER A 105 -3.20 -13.49 12.10
N HIS A 106 -2.48 -12.95 13.09
CA HIS A 106 -2.25 -13.66 14.35
C HIS A 106 -3.53 -13.77 15.19
N TYR A 107 -4.32 -12.70 15.26
CA TYR A 107 -5.51 -12.64 16.10
C TYR A 107 -6.81 -13.11 15.42
N THR A 108 -6.81 -13.22 14.07
CA THR A 108 -8.00 -13.58 13.30
C THR A 108 -7.73 -14.80 12.40
N PHE A 109 -7.33 -14.57 11.17
CA PHE A 109 -7.03 -15.59 10.16
C PHE A 109 -5.95 -15.10 9.20
N PRO A 110 -5.18 -16.00 8.56
CA PRO A 110 -4.15 -15.59 7.60
C PRO A 110 -4.72 -14.76 6.46
N TYR A 111 -4.13 -13.60 6.19
CA TYR A 111 -4.56 -12.70 5.12
C TYR A 111 -4.69 -13.43 3.78
N PRO A 112 -5.89 -13.48 3.15
CA PRO A 112 -6.13 -14.39 2.03
C PRO A 112 -5.66 -13.85 0.68
N TYR A 113 -5.49 -12.54 0.54
CA TYR A 113 -5.14 -11.90 -0.71
C TYR A 113 -3.64 -11.92 -1.01
N PRO A 114 -3.21 -11.80 -2.28
CA PRO A 114 -1.80 -11.85 -2.65
C PRO A 114 -1.02 -10.57 -2.33
N VAL A 115 -1.72 -9.45 -2.16
CA VAL A 115 -1.11 -8.13 -1.93
C VAL A 115 -1.90 -7.32 -0.91
N ALA A 116 -1.22 -6.39 -0.24
CA ALA A 116 -1.82 -5.30 0.52
C ALA A 116 -1.04 -4.02 0.21
N ILE A 117 -1.74 -3.00 -0.28
CA ILE A 117 -1.14 -1.80 -0.86
C ILE A 117 -1.63 -0.57 -0.12
N SER A 118 -0.69 0.25 0.35
CA SER A 118 -0.94 1.59 0.88
C SER A 118 -0.57 2.64 -0.17
N VAL A 119 -1.52 3.45 -0.58
CA VAL A 119 -1.31 4.53 -1.56
C VAL A 119 -1.42 5.88 -0.86
N HIS A 120 -0.43 6.74 -1.05
CA HIS A 120 -0.50 8.10 -0.56
C HIS A 120 -1.59 8.88 -1.31
N ALA A 121 -2.54 9.41 -0.56
CA ALA A 121 -3.56 10.34 -1.03
C ALA A 121 -3.63 11.54 -0.09
N ASN A 122 -4.24 12.64 -0.55
CA ASN A 122 -4.28 13.86 0.25
C ASN A 122 -5.42 13.83 1.25
N SER A 123 -5.08 13.88 2.55
CA SER A 123 -6.03 14.05 3.67
C SER A 123 -7.22 13.08 3.65
N ILE A 124 -6.95 11.79 3.40
CA ILE A 124 -7.97 10.75 3.32
C ILE A 124 -7.49 9.47 4.03
N GLY A 125 -8.43 8.72 4.59
CA GLY A 125 -8.37 7.29 4.85
C GLY A 125 -9.49 6.66 4.03
N MET A 126 -9.19 5.61 3.28
CA MET A 126 -10.19 4.90 2.47
C MET A 126 -9.71 3.50 2.11
N GLU A 127 -10.52 2.54 2.46
CA GLU A 127 -10.27 1.13 2.21
C GLU A 127 -10.89 0.65 0.90
N TYR A 128 -10.18 -0.27 0.24
CA TYR A 128 -10.66 -1.13 -0.82
C TYR A 128 -10.00 -2.51 -0.68
N PRO A 129 -10.57 -3.57 -1.23
CA PRO A 129 -9.90 -4.86 -1.20
C PRO A 129 -8.49 -4.77 -1.77
N MET A 130 -7.48 -5.13 -0.98
CA MET A 130 -6.06 -5.15 -1.31
C MET A 130 -5.39 -3.79 -1.51
N ILE A 131 -6.12 -2.67 -1.57
CA ILE A 131 -5.56 -1.33 -1.77
C ILE A 131 -6.28 -0.33 -0.90
N CYS A 132 -5.55 0.46 -0.15
CA CYS A 132 -6.09 1.55 0.64
C CYS A 132 -5.39 2.87 0.32
N PHE A 133 -6.09 3.96 0.59
CA PHE A 133 -5.63 5.32 0.33
C PHE A 133 -5.46 6.05 1.66
N ASN A 134 -4.24 6.52 1.93
CA ASN A 134 -3.87 7.04 3.24
C ASN A 134 -3.27 8.43 3.15
N GLY A 135 -3.69 9.30 4.05
CA GLY A 135 -3.08 10.60 4.26
C GLY A 135 -1.79 10.51 5.10
N GLY A 136 -1.21 11.66 5.31
CA GLY A 136 0.04 11.83 6.08
C GLY A 136 1.18 12.31 5.21
N ARG A 137 1.56 13.57 5.43
CA ARG A 137 2.62 14.23 4.66
C ARG A 137 3.52 14.99 5.62
N PRO A 138 4.85 14.90 5.47
CA PRO A 138 5.78 15.79 6.18
C PRO A 138 5.65 17.23 5.66
N GLU A 139 6.28 18.16 6.34
CA GLU A 139 6.47 19.52 5.87
C GLU A 139 7.37 19.55 4.64
N SER A 140 7.39 20.67 3.92
CA SER A 140 8.15 20.80 2.67
C SER A 140 9.67 20.63 2.84
N ASP A 141 10.18 20.84 4.05
CA ASP A 141 11.59 20.61 4.41
C ASP A 141 11.87 19.16 4.86
N GLY A 142 10.85 18.28 4.82
CA GLY A 142 10.93 16.88 5.22
C GLY A 142 10.78 16.64 6.72
N THR A 143 10.58 17.67 7.54
CA THR A 143 10.30 17.52 8.97
C THR A 143 8.86 17.09 9.21
N TYR A 144 8.60 16.43 10.33
CA TYR A 144 7.25 16.01 10.72
C TYR A 144 7.13 15.88 12.24
N THR A 145 5.94 16.16 12.74
CA THR A 145 5.62 16.01 14.16
C THR A 145 5.31 14.54 14.51
N ALA A 146 5.33 14.23 15.81
CA ALA A 146 4.85 12.96 16.32
C ALA A 146 3.38 12.72 15.91
N ARG A 147 2.54 13.76 15.94
CA ARG A 147 1.15 13.71 15.49
C ARG A 147 1.03 13.28 14.03
N THR A 148 1.80 13.88 13.13
CA THR A 148 1.82 13.51 11.70
C THR A 148 2.25 12.06 11.50
N LYS A 149 3.33 11.63 12.17
CA LYS A 149 3.84 10.27 12.11
C LYS A 149 2.83 9.24 12.58
N TYR A 150 2.32 9.40 13.79
CA TYR A 150 1.39 8.44 14.38
C TYR A 150 0.01 8.49 13.74
N GLY A 151 -0.42 9.64 13.23
CA GLY A 151 -1.62 9.77 12.42
C GLY A 151 -1.55 8.94 11.13
N MET A 152 -0.43 9.02 10.40
CA MET A 152 -0.20 8.18 9.22
C MET A 152 -0.14 6.69 9.58
N ILE A 153 0.58 6.32 10.62
CA ILE A 153 0.67 4.92 11.07
C ILE A 153 -0.71 4.38 11.43
N SER A 154 -1.49 5.16 12.19
CA SER A 154 -2.84 4.79 12.62
C SER A 154 -3.78 4.57 11.44
N VAL A 155 -3.83 5.50 10.48
CA VAL A 155 -4.71 5.35 9.31
C VAL A 155 -4.30 4.14 8.45
N ILE A 156 -3.01 3.87 8.26
CA ILE A 156 -2.57 2.68 7.52
C ILE A 156 -3.01 1.39 8.23
N ILE A 157 -2.88 1.32 9.55
CA ILE A 157 -3.34 0.15 10.33
C ILE A 157 -4.85 -0.03 10.17
N HIS A 158 -5.61 1.04 10.28
CA HIS A 158 -7.06 1.07 10.15
C HIS A 158 -7.51 0.58 8.77
N GLU A 159 -7.04 1.22 7.70
CA GLU A 159 -7.46 0.90 6.33
C GLU A 159 -7.01 -0.50 5.86
N VAL A 160 -5.83 -0.96 6.26
CA VAL A 160 -5.39 -2.34 5.99
C VAL A 160 -6.22 -3.33 6.82
N GLY A 161 -6.59 -2.96 8.04
CA GLY A 161 -7.45 -3.74 8.93
C GLY A 161 -8.81 -4.03 8.32
N HIS A 162 -9.38 -3.09 7.59
CA HIS A 162 -10.66 -3.25 6.89
C HIS A 162 -10.70 -4.41 5.88
N ASN A 163 -9.57 -4.90 5.37
CA ASN A 163 -9.55 -6.13 4.58
C ASN A 163 -10.05 -7.34 5.37
N TYR A 164 -9.82 -7.38 6.67
CA TYR A 164 -10.32 -8.46 7.54
C TYR A 164 -11.78 -8.22 7.92
N PHE A 165 -12.12 -6.97 8.26
CA PHE A 165 -13.45 -6.51 8.58
C PHE A 165 -13.61 -5.05 8.12
N PRO A 166 -14.61 -4.71 7.27
CA PRO A 166 -15.76 -5.52 6.84
C PRO A 166 -15.60 -6.22 5.48
N MET A 167 -14.39 -6.23 4.87
CA MET A 167 -14.24 -6.76 3.51
C MET A 167 -14.45 -8.27 3.41
N ILE A 168 -13.81 -9.06 4.29
CA ILE A 168 -13.89 -10.52 4.30
C ILE A 168 -14.99 -10.97 5.26
N VAL A 169 -14.90 -10.54 6.52
CA VAL A 169 -16.00 -10.71 7.48
C VAL A 169 -16.88 -9.48 7.39
N ASN A 170 -18.09 -9.65 6.93
CA ASN A 170 -19.00 -8.57 6.58
C ASN A 170 -19.95 -8.20 7.74
N SER A 171 -20.33 -6.94 7.81
CA SER A 171 -21.42 -6.42 8.64
C SER A 171 -22.47 -5.72 7.77
N ASP A 172 -23.66 -5.46 8.29
CA ASP A 172 -24.64 -4.60 7.64
C ASP A 172 -24.31 -3.13 7.90
N GLU A 173 -23.22 -2.67 7.31
CA GLU A 173 -22.64 -1.34 7.50
C GLU A 173 -23.60 -0.21 7.08
N ARG A 174 -24.55 -0.48 6.17
CA ARG A 174 -25.54 0.50 5.75
C ARG A 174 -26.56 0.81 6.83
N GLN A 175 -26.91 -0.16 7.66
CA GLN A 175 -27.78 0.04 8.81
C GLN A 175 -27.01 0.39 10.08
N TRP A 176 -25.82 -0.20 10.25
CA TRP A 176 -25.04 -0.17 11.48
C TRP A 176 -23.61 0.29 11.20
N THR A 177 -23.47 1.50 10.67
CA THR A 177 -22.17 2.10 10.29
C THR A 177 -21.11 2.04 11.40
N TRP A 178 -21.53 2.16 12.67
CA TRP A 178 -20.64 2.05 13.83
C TRP A 178 -19.97 0.67 13.98
N MET A 179 -20.43 -0.35 13.26
CA MET A 179 -19.78 -1.66 13.23
C MET A 179 -18.61 -1.71 12.23
N ASP A 180 -18.48 -0.72 11.39
CA ASP A 180 -17.46 -0.62 10.36
C ASP A 180 -16.31 0.28 10.82
N GLU A 181 -16.64 1.49 11.29
CA GLU A 181 -15.70 2.55 11.67
C GLU A 181 -15.43 2.63 13.19
#